data_cf9f582e87b9ed4b29d405e2bbc1580a
#
_entry.id   cf9f582e87b9ed4b29d405e2bbc1580a
#
_cell.length_a   1.000
_cell.length_b   1.000
_cell.length_c   1.000
_cell.angle_alpha   90.00
_cell.angle_beta   90.00
_cell.angle_gamma   90.00
#
_symmetry.space_group_name_H-M   'P 1'
#
loop_
_entity.id
_entity.type
_entity.pdbx_description
1 polymer ?
#
loop_
_entity_poly.entity_id
_entity_poly.type
_entity_poly.pdbx_seq_one_letter_code
_entity_poly.pdbx_strand_id
1 'polypeptide(L)'
;MIKKLSVLATFALVLAPVQVQAAASDDTSYTWSTPKLVVTYGLMGIAESGSIRAGVNSAAFVDSAGRLRMIFEGGSPSDKKWSTVSSDGGANWSVDSAFRWPTDIQASFGHISVVAAPNGGYRGFVRNETGIASVYSTDGQTWTKESGLRLTPSAFGLEKLDGGGVAKLPDGRYRMYVGDESSYFRRCGSDKAVNTKIYSATSTDQLTWTVDSGYRIGPELGTRCNLHPHAFVDPSGAVGIVFHVNNDIEKSNSEWQSSCHYALSTDGLTFSAPKRIPATMKKTSFGTENMADDCDLMVMPDKTLRLFASLFGPGPEGNQIFMSTGTAAVKTTSTTAAPAATSPATTKITKITCVKGKVTRVVSGAPPKCPAGFKKK
;
A
#
# COMPACT_ATOMS: atom_id res chain seq x y z
N MET A 1 -46.17 -34.68 42.26
CA MET A 1 -44.69 -34.79 42.36
C MET A 1 -44.10 -34.50 40.98
N ILE A 2 -43.60 -33.30 40.77
CA ILE A 2 -42.97 -32.89 39.51
C ILE A 2 -41.48 -32.82 39.77
N LYS A 3 -40.70 -33.70 39.11
CA LYS A 3 -39.24 -33.71 39.19
C LYS A 3 -38.72 -32.61 38.26
N LYS A 4 -38.03 -31.59 38.84
CA LYS A 4 -37.27 -30.60 38.08
C LYS A 4 -35.96 -31.23 37.63
N LEU A 5 -35.78 -31.33 36.31
CA LEU A 5 -34.47 -31.62 35.69
C LEU A 5 -33.68 -30.33 35.58
N SER A 6 -32.59 -30.21 36.32
CA SER A 6 -31.63 -29.11 36.14
C SER A 6 -30.61 -29.54 35.09
N VAL A 7 -30.60 -28.85 33.95
CA VAL A 7 -29.54 -28.98 32.91
C VAL A 7 -28.44 -27.98 33.26
N LEU A 8 -27.30 -28.46 33.69
CA LEU A 8 -26.08 -27.65 33.79
C LEU A 8 -25.47 -27.50 32.36
N ALA A 9 -25.54 -26.33 31.79
CA ALA A 9 -24.82 -25.99 30.58
C ALA A 9 -23.39 -25.56 30.97
N THR A 10 -22.42 -26.40 30.65
CA THR A 10 -20.99 -26.08 30.79
C THR A 10 -20.56 -25.21 29.61
N PHE A 11 -20.39 -23.93 29.86
CA PHE A 11 -19.76 -23.02 28.86
C PHE A 11 -18.24 -23.27 28.87
N ALA A 12 -17.71 -23.90 27.83
CA ALA A 12 -16.29 -23.92 27.56
C ALA A 12 -15.88 -22.56 27.01
N LEU A 13 -15.16 -21.77 27.78
CA LEU A 13 -14.54 -20.51 27.35
C LEU A 13 -13.35 -20.87 26.46
N VAL A 14 -13.55 -20.83 25.16
CA VAL A 14 -12.44 -20.94 24.19
C VAL A 14 -11.71 -19.60 24.19
N LEU A 15 -10.62 -19.53 24.94
CA LEU A 15 -9.67 -18.43 24.86
C LEU A 15 -8.99 -18.51 23.50
N ALA A 16 -9.41 -17.67 22.57
CA ALA A 16 -8.66 -17.46 21.33
C ALA A 16 -7.25 -16.91 21.68
N PRO A 17 -6.18 -17.44 21.08
CA PRO A 17 -4.86 -16.91 21.32
C PRO A 17 -4.81 -15.44 20.94
N VAL A 18 -4.35 -14.59 21.84
CA VAL A 18 -4.04 -13.19 21.56
C VAL A 18 -2.85 -13.22 20.60
N GLN A 19 -3.12 -13.01 19.33
CA GLN A 19 -2.06 -12.81 18.34
C GLN A 19 -1.37 -11.49 18.66
N VAL A 20 -0.14 -11.55 19.11
CA VAL A 20 0.73 -10.38 19.19
C VAL A 20 1.01 -9.94 17.76
N GLN A 21 0.43 -8.83 17.39
CA GLN A 21 0.52 -8.28 16.05
C GLN A 21 1.93 -7.71 15.86
N ALA A 22 2.66 -8.23 14.88
CA ALA A 22 3.95 -7.67 14.50
C ALA A 22 3.73 -6.28 13.86
N ALA A 23 4.55 -5.31 14.22
CA ALA A 23 4.57 -4.01 13.56
C ALA A 23 4.85 -4.18 12.05
N ALA A 24 4.32 -3.28 11.22
CA ALA A 24 4.57 -3.30 9.79
C ALA A 24 6.09 -3.22 9.53
N SER A 25 6.59 -4.11 8.68
CA SER A 25 8.00 -4.15 8.30
C SER A 25 8.30 -3.18 7.15
N ASP A 26 9.55 -2.72 7.06
CA ASP A 26 10.01 -1.95 5.91
C ASP A 26 9.92 -2.77 4.62
N ASP A 27 9.62 -2.08 3.53
CA ASP A 27 9.64 -2.69 2.21
C ASP A 27 11.07 -2.95 1.75
N THR A 28 11.35 -4.21 1.44
CA THR A 28 12.62 -4.66 0.86
C THR A 28 12.46 -5.15 -0.59
N SER A 29 11.27 -5.05 -1.15
CA SER A 29 10.97 -5.51 -2.52
C SER A 29 11.43 -4.51 -3.58
N TYR A 30 11.60 -3.26 -3.17
CA TYR A 30 12.05 -2.17 -4.03
C TYR A 30 13.20 -1.41 -3.39
N THR A 31 14.11 -0.93 -4.24
CA THR A 31 15.11 0.07 -3.86
C THR A 31 14.54 1.44 -4.23
N TRP A 32 14.43 2.32 -3.25
CA TRP A 32 13.86 3.64 -3.41
C TRP A 32 14.92 4.71 -3.58
N SER A 33 14.70 5.62 -4.54
CA SER A 33 15.59 6.80 -4.71
C SER A 33 15.41 7.78 -3.56
N THR A 34 16.39 8.64 -3.35
CA THR A 34 16.22 9.82 -2.50
C THR A 34 15.02 10.63 -2.99
N PRO A 35 14.07 10.98 -2.12
CA PRO A 35 12.94 11.81 -2.48
C PRO A 35 13.37 13.20 -2.96
N LYS A 36 12.66 13.75 -3.93
CA LYS A 36 12.83 15.14 -4.36
C LYS A 36 11.50 15.85 -4.42
N LEU A 37 11.48 17.14 -4.10
CA LEU A 37 10.31 17.99 -4.24
C LEU A 37 9.96 18.16 -5.73
N VAL A 38 8.70 18.00 -6.09
CA VAL A 38 8.19 18.09 -7.47
C VAL A 38 7.08 19.13 -7.61
N VAL A 39 6.31 19.41 -6.57
CA VAL A 39 5.42 20.56 -6.49
C VAL A 39 5.90 21.44 -5.36
N THR A 40 6.43 22.61 -5.70
CA THR A 40 7.06 23.54 -4.77
C THR A 40 6.40 24.90 -4.83
N TYR A 41 6.66 25.73 -3.84
CA TYR A 41 6.23 27.12 -3.84
C TYR A 41 6.75 27.87 -5.07
N GLY A 42 8.02 27.66 -5.44
CA GLY A 42 8.62 28.25 -6.63
C GLY A 42 7.96 27.81 -7.93
N LEU A 43 7.65 26.50 -8.08
CA LEU A 43 6.92 26.01 -9.23
C LEU A 43 5.54 26.65 -9.37
N MET A 44 4.85 26.83 -8.25
CA MET A 44 3.51 27.42 -8.21
C MET A 44 3.53 28.96 -8.32
N GLY A 45 4.69 29.60 -8.27
CA GLY A 45 4.81 31.05 -8.28
C GLY A 45 4.19 31.74 -7.06
N ILE A 46 4.16 31.07 -5.92
CA ILE A 46 3.60 31.58 -4.66
C ILE A 46 4.70 31.75 -3.63
N ALA A 47 4.55 32.78 -2.78
CA ALA A 47 5.47 32.98 -1.67
C ALA A 47 5.34 31.86 -0.65
N GLU A 48 6.46 31.39 -0.15
CA GLU A 48 6.51 30.45 0.95
C GLU A 48 5.81 31.04 2.18
N SER A 49 4.82 30.30 2.68
CA SER A 49 4.00 30.75 3.80
C SER A 49 3.45 29.53 4.53
N GLY A 50 3.49 29.57 5.87
CA GLY A 50 2.95 28.49 6.70
C GLY A 50 1.43 28.27 6.56
N SER A 51 0.72 29.19 5.91
CA SER A 51 -0.74 29.15 5.73
C SER A 51 -1.18 28.80 4.29
N ILE A 52 -0.29 28.86 3.32
CA ILE A 52 -0.57 28.54 1.91
C ILE A 52 0.12 27.22 1.58
N ARG A 53 -0.58 26.33 0.87
CA ARG A 53 -0.04 25.04 0.43
C ARG A 53 0.43 25.15 -1.01
N ALA A 54 1.66 24.72 -1.31
CA ALA A 54 2.11 24.57 -2.68
C ALA A 54 1.38 23.39 -3.36
N GLY A 55 1.27 22.26 -2.65
CA GLY A 55 0.53 21.11 -3.13
C GLY A 55 0.34 20.04 -2.06
N VAL A 56 -0.88 19.47 -2.01
CA VAL A 56 -1.27 18.31 -1.18
C VAL A 56 -2.32 17.48 -1.93
N ASN A 57 -2.65 16.30 -1.43
CA ASN A 57 -3.71 15.43 -1.95
C ASN A 57 -3.53 15.14 -3.47
N SER A 58 -2.38 14.62 -3.83
CA SER A 58 -2.03 14.39 -5.23
C SER A 58 -2.68 13.11 -5.79
N ALA A 59 -3.00 13.17 -7.09
CA ALA A 59 -3.32 12.02 -7.92
C ALA A 59 -2.51 12.09 -9.21
N ALA A 60 -1.60 11.15 -9.39
CA ALA A 60 -0.75 11.07 -10.57
C ALA A 60 -1.26 10.03 -11.55
N PHE A 61 -1.15 10.30 -12.84
CA PHE A 61 -1.52 9.39 -13.91
C PHE A 61 -0.71 9.66 -15.19
N VAL A 62 -0.67 8.69 -16.09
CA VAL A 62 -0.07 8.85 -17.41
C VAL A 62 -1.17 9.27 -18.40
N ASP A 63 -0.95 10.37 -19.12
CA ASP A 63 -1.88 10.83 -20.14
C ASP A 63 -1.70 10.07 -21.48
N SER A 64 -2.59 10.32 -22.44
CA SER A 64 -2.55 9.66 -23.77
C SER A 64 -1.31 9.97 -24.59
N ALA A 65 -0.58 11.03 -24.24
CA ALA A 65 0.70 11.38 -24.85
C ALA A 65 1.90 10.73 -24.12
N GLY A 66 1.66 9.88 -23.11
CA GLY A 66 2.70 9.22 -22.31
C GLY A 66 3.36 10.14 -21.28
N ARG A 67 2.81 11.32 -21.02
CA ARG A 67 3.33 12.26 -20.02
C ARG A 67 2.77 11.94 -18.66
N LEU A 68 3.55 12.18 -17.62
CA LEU A 68 3.06 12.18 -16.25
C LEU A 68 2.26 13.45 -16.01
N ARG A 69 1.06 13.28 -15.49
CA ARG A 69 0.21 14.34 -14.96
C ARG A 69 -0.04 14.12 -13.50
N MET A 70 -0.18 15.20 -12.77
CA MET A 70 -0.59 15.18 -11.38
C MET A 70 -1.65 16.25 -11.16
N ILE A 71 -2.76 15.86 -10.54
CA ILE A 71 -3.77 16.78 -10.04
C ILE A 71 -3.61 16.84 -8.53
N PHE A 72 -3.67 18.03 -7.94
CA PHE A 72 -3.47 18.23 -6.50
C PHE A 72 -4.24 19.46 -6.01
N GLU A 73 -4.35 19.60 -4.70
CA GLU A 73 -4.83 20.82 -4.05
C GLU A 73 -3.67 21.72 -3.72
N GLY A 74 -3.84 23.03 -3.93
CA GLY A 74 -2.80 23.99 -3.60
C GLY A 74 -3.14 25.42 -4.00
N GLY A 75 -2.15 26.28 -3.87
CA GLY A 75 -2.27 27.67 -4.22
C GLY A 75 -3.03 28.52 -3.21
N SER A 76 -3.47 29.72 -3.65
CA SER A 76 -4.26 30.63 -2.86
C SER A 76 -5.49 31.08 -3.68
N PRO A 77 -6.72 30.85 -3.20
CA PRO A 77 -7.09 30.11 -1.99
C PRO A 77 -6.72 28.62 -2.06
N SER A 78 -6.53 27.99 -0.89
CA SER A 78 -5.89 26.67 -0.71
C SER A 78 -6.69 25.46 -1.19
N ASP A 79 -7.87 25.66 -1.74
CA ASP A 79 -8.87 24.63 -2.09
C ASP A 79 -9.09 24.49 -3.60
N LYS A 80 -8.25 25.13 -4.41
CA LYS A 80 -8.29 24.92 -5.86
C LYS A 80 -7.57 23.65 -6.24
N LYS A 81 -8.10 22.97 -7.27
CA LYS A 81 -7.37 21.92 -7.97
C LYS A 81 -6.45 22.55 -9.00
N TRP A 82 -5.24 22.04 -9.03
CA TRP A 82 -4.18 22.38 -9.96
C TRP A 82 -3.71 21.15 -10.69
N SER A 83 -3.05 21.33 -11.82
CA SER A 83 -2.35 20.23 -12.49
C SER A 83 -0.94 20.64 -12.88
N THR A 84 -0.04 19.70 -12.74
CA THR A 84 1.32 19.76 -13.30
C THR A 84 1.54 18.64 -14.28
N VAL A 85 2.48 18.83 -15.19
CA VAL A 85 2.84 17.86 -16.22
C VAL A 85 4.36 17.72 -16.33
N SER A 86 4.80 16.48 -16.55
CA SER A 86 6.19 16.13 -16.85
C SER A 86 6.25 15.27 -18.10
N SER A 87 7.14 15.63 -19.03
CA SER A 87 7.38 14.88 -20.27
C SER A 87 8.62 13.98 -20.21
N ASP A 88 9.32 13.96 -19.09
CA ASP A 88 10.60 13.26 -18.90
C ASP A 88 10.57 12.27 -17.70
N GLY A 89 9.41 11.66 -17.47
CA GLY A 89 9.24 10.63 -16.43
C GLY A 89 9.31 11.16 -15.00
N GLY A 90 9.02 12.46 -14.79
CA GLY A 90 9.02 13.11 -13.48
C GLY A 90 10.34 13.79 -13.15
N ALA A 91 11.26 13.93 -14.10
CA ALA A 91 12.52 14.65 -13.87
C ALA A 91 12.28 16.15 -13.73
N ASN A 92 11.46 16.72 -14.59
CA ASN A 92 11.06 18.13 -14.53
C ASN A 92 9.54 18.26 -14.63
N TRP A 93 8.99 19.26 -13.96
CA TRP A 93 7.57 19.53 -13.90
C TRP A 93 7.25 20.97 -14.27
N SER A 94 6.10 21.19 -14.91
CA SER A 94 5.55 22.51 -15.18
C SER A 94 4.08 22.57 -14.82
N VAL A 95 3.59 23.73 -14.41
CA VAL A 95 2.16 23.95 -14.17
C VAL A 95 1.42 23.87 -15.51
N ASP A 96 0.33 23.12 -15.55
CA ASP A 96 -0.52 23.00 -16.73
C ASP A 96 -1.49 24.19 -16.81
N SER A 97 -1.15 25.19 -17.60
CA SER A 97 -1.98 26.40 -17.79
C SER A 97 -3.31 26.12 -18.49
N ALA A 98 -3.43 25.00 -19.22
CA ALA A 98 -4.64 24.56 -19.88
C ALA A 98 -5.59 23.76 -18.98
N PHE A 99 -5.18 23.43 -17.76
CA PHE A 99 -5.99 22.68 -16.83
C PHE A 99 -7.27 23.43 -16.45
N ARG A 100 -8.41 22.74 -16.53
CA ARG A 100 -9.73 23.26 -16.17
C ARG A 100 -10.44 22.24 -15.28
N TRP A 101 -10.85 22.67 -14.11
CA TRP A 101 -11.58 21.87 -13.11
C TRP A 101 -12.98 22.45 -12.88
N PRO A 102 -14.04 21.61 -12.73
CA PRO A 102 -15.38 22.12 -12.48
C PRO A 102 -15.45 22.84 -11.12
N THR A 103 -16.01 24.05 -11.12
CA THR A 103 -16.08 24.91 -9.93
C THR A 103 -17.08 24.44 -8.88
N ASP A 104 -18.03 23.60 -9.27
CA ASP A 104 -19.08 23.03 -8.40
C ASP A 104 -18.67 21.70 -7.74
N ILE A 105 -17.45 21.23 -8.00
CA ILE A 105 -16.76 20.18 -7.22
C ILE A 105 -15.55 20.83 -6.50
N GLN A 106 -15.82 21.81 -5.69
CA GLN A 106 -14.83 22.28 -4.73
C GLN A 106 -15.02 21.46 -3.45
N ALA A 107 -14.11 20.53 -3.21
CA ALA A 107 -14.00 19.89 -1.92
C ALA A 107 -12.83 20.53 -1.21
N SER A 108 -13.09 21.22 -0.14
CA SER A 108 -12.08 21.48 0.86
C SER A 108 -11.55 20.14 1.34
N PHE A 109 -10.23 19.88 1.18
CA PHE A 109 -9.57 18.61 1.54
C PHE A 109 -10.09 17.37 0.78
N GLY A 110 -10.37 17.51 -0.53
CA GLY A 110 -10.85 16.40 -1.34
C GLY A 110 -9.75 15.58 -1.96
N HIS A 111 -9.51 14.38 -1.42
CA HIS A 111 -8.68 13.39 -2.08
C HIS A 111 -9.27 13.10 -3.46
N ILE A 112 -8.37 12.95 -4.44
CA ILE A 112 -8.70 12.59 -5.81
C ILE A 112 -7.94 11.33 -6.20
N SER A 113 -8.57 10.48 -7.00
CA SER A 113 -7.93 9.36 -7.69
C SER A 113 -8.33 9.42 -9.15
N VAL A 114 -7.39 9.18 -10.07
CA VAL A 114 -7.62 9.21 -11.51
C VAL A 114 -7.34 7.83 -12.11
N VAL A 115 -8.26 7.35 -12.93
CA VAL A 115 -8.14 6.07 -13.63
C VAL A 115 -8.63 6.21 -15.06
N ALA A 116 -8.12 5.37 -15.98
CA ALA A 116 -8.65 5.29 -17.33
C ALA A 116 -10.13 4.89 -17.33
N ALA A 117 -10.96 5.64 -18.04
CA ALA A 117 -12.38 5.35 -18.16
C ALA A 117 -12.63 4.22 -19.18
N PRO A 118 -13.65 3.37 -19.00
CA PRO A 118 -13.94 2.24 -19.89
C PRO A 118 -14.14 2.64 -21.36
N ASN A 119 -14.70 3.82 -21.59
CA ASN A 119 -15.04 4.34 -22.91
C ASN A 119 -14.00 5.31 -23.45
N GLY A 120 -12.77 5.27 -22.93
CA GLY A 120 -11.71 6.21 -23.28
C GLY A 120 -11.67 7.43 -22.37
N GLY A 121 -10.55 8.17 -22.41
CA GLY A 121 -10.29 9.27 -21.48
C GLY A 121 -10.07 8.81 -20.05
N TYR A 122 -10.40 9.68 -19.10
CA TYR A 122 -10.06 9.52 -17.68
C TYR A 122 -11.29 9.82 -16.82
N ARG A 123 -11.43 9.09 -15.71
CA ARG A 123 -12.37 9.43 -14.65
C ARG A 123 -11.61 9.71 -13.37
N GLY A 124 -11.93 10.86 -12.76
CA GLY A 124 -11.46 11.25 -11.44
C GLY A 124 -12.55 10.96 -10.41
N PHE A 125 -12.18 10.35 -9.30
CA PHE A 125 -13.06 10.16 -8.14
C PHE A 125 -12.62 11.13 -7.06
N VAL A 126 -13.57 11.92 -6.58
CA VAL A 126 -13.31 13.04 -5.68
C VAL A 126 -14.15 12.90 -4.42
N ARG A 127 -13.50 12.88 -3.30
CA ARG A 127 -14.20 12.95 -2.01
C ARG A 127 -14.82 14.34 -1.86
N ASN A 128 -16.05 14.40 -1.37
CA ASN A 128 -16.72 15.60 -0.90
C ASN A 128 -17.42 15.33 0.45
N GLU A 129 -18.09 16.33 1.02
CA GLU A 129 -18.75 16.21 2.33
C GLU A 129 -19.83 15.13 2.39
N THR A 130 -20.40 14.74 1.25
CA THR A 130 -21.53 13.81 1.18
C THR A 130 -21.15 12.42 0.65
N GLY A 131 -19.91 12.23 0.20
CA GLY A 131 -19.43 10.95 -0.33
C GLY A 131 -18.39 11.09 -1.43
N ILE A 132 -18.37 10.14 -2.35
CA ILE A 132 -17.45 10.14 -3.50
C ILE A 132 -18.22 10.55 -4.76
N ALA A 133 -17.87 11.70 -5.33
CA ALA A 133 -18.33 12.16 -6.64
C ALA A 133 -17.35 11.74 -7.74
N SER A 134 -17.72 11.96 -9.00
CA SER A 134 -16.77 11.78 -10.11
C SER A 134 -16.78 12.91 -11.12
N VAL A 135 -15.65 13.03 -11.80
CA VAL A 135 -15.41 13.91 -12.94
C VAL A 135 -14.88 13.10 -14.10
N TYR A 136 -15.13 13.56 -15.31
CA TYR A 136 -14.67 12.93 -16.53
C TYR A 136 -13.88 13.91 -17.40
N SER A 137 -12.86 13.41 -18.08
CA SER A 137 -12.05 14.14 -19.04
C SER A 137 -11.65 13.25 -20.21
N THR A 138 -11.69 13.77 -21.42
CA THR A 138 -11.16 13.07 -22.61
C THR A 138 -9.66 13.22 -22.76
N ASP A 139 -9.07 14.26 -22.21
CA ASP A 139 -7.68 14.69 -22.44
C ASP A 139 -6.82 14.76 -21.16
N GLY A 140 -7.44 14.60 -19.99
CA GLY A 140 -6.78 14.76 -18.69
C GLY A 140 -6.54 16.22 -18.29
N GLN A 141 -7.00 17.20 -19.09
CA GLN A 141 -6.84 18.63 -18.84
C GLN A 141 -8.16 19.32 -18.52
N THR A 142 -9.19 19.08 -19.33
CA THR A 142 -10.51 19.67 -19.14
C THR A 142 -11.44 18.64 -18.51
N TRP A 143 -11.89 18.93 -17.31
CA TRP A 143 -12.71 18.03 -16.51
C TRP A 143 -14.14 18.55 -16.38
N THR A 144 -15.09 17.64 -16.44
CA THR A 144 -16.52 17.91 -16.25
C THR A 144 -17.07 17.03 -15.14
N LYS A 145 -17.97 17.59 -14.34
CA LYS A 145 -18.65 16.84 -13.29
C LYS A 145 -19.63 15.86 -13.89
N GLU A 146 -19.64 14.65 -13.36
CA GLU A 146 -20.69 13.66 -13.62
C GLU A 146 -21.78 13.76 -12.54
N SER A 147 -23.03 13.50 -12.92
CA SER A 147 -24.18 13.60 -12.02
C SER A 147 -24.18 12.47 -10.97
N GLY A 148 -24.64 12.78 -9.77
CA GLY A 148 -24.80 11.85 -8.65
C GLY A 148 -23.48 11.51 -7.94
N LEU A 149 -23.60 10.78 -6.84
CA LEU A 149 -22.48 10.23 -6.08
C LEU A 149 -22.20 8.79 -6.53
N ARG A 150 -20.95 8.40 -6.47
CA ARG A 150 -20.51 7.02 -6.73
C ARG A 150 -20.72 6.15 -5.50
N LEU A 151 -20.37 6.71 -4.34
CA LEU A 151 -20.50 6.06 -3.02
C LEU A 151 -20.93 7.10 -1.98
N THR A 152 -21.71 6.66 -1.00
CA THR A 152 -22.08 7.45 0.17
C THR A 152 -21.54 6.78 1.44
N PRO A 153 -21.25 7.52 2.52
CA PRO A 153 -20.84 6.95 3.79
C PRO A 153 -21.85 5.92 4.33
N SER A 154 -23.12 6.21 4.21
CA SER A 154 -24.21 5.34 4.68
C SER A 154 -24.22 3.96 4.03
N ALA A 155 -23.72 3.83 2.81
CA ALA A 155 -23.60 2.53 2.12
C ALA A 155 -22.62 1.58 2.86
N PHE A 156 -21.71 2.12 3.65
CA PHE A 156 -20.76 1.37 4.50
C PHE A 156 -21.13 1.38 5.98
N GLY A 157 -22.21 2.04 6.36
CA GLY A 157 -22.56 2.27 7.77
C GLY A 157 -21.61 3.25 8.48
N LEU A 158 -21.01 4.18 7.75
CA LEU A 158 -20.06 5.18 8.22
C LEU A 158 -20.68 6.58 8.24
N GLU A 159 -20.06 7.50 8.97
CA GLU A 159 -20.44 8.93 8.97
C GLU A 159 -19.73 9.69 7.84
N LYS A 160 -18.47 9.34 7.56
CA LYS A 160 -17.64 9.97 6.53
C LYS A 160 -16.78 8.96 5.80
N LEU A 161 -16.58 9.19 4.51
CA LEU A 161 -15.63 8.47 3.67
C LEU A 161 -14.42 9.33 3.38
N ASP A 162 -13.32 8.66 3.17
CA ASP A 162 -12.06 9.22 2.75
C ASP A 162 -11.45 8.45 1.58
N GLY A 163 -10.69 9.12 0.72
CA GLY A 163 -10.05 8.52 -0.44
C GLY A 163 -11.01 8.26 -1.58
N GLY A 164 -10.81 7.18 -2.27
CA GLY A 164 -11.52 6.78 -3.48
C GLY A 164 -10.55 6.20 -4.51
N GLY A 165 -9.48 5.55 -4.06
CA GLY A 165 -8.50 4.90 -4.91
C GLY A 165 -9.11 3.78 -5.74
N VAL A 166 -8.98 3.83 -7.08
CA VAL A 166 -9.59 2.84 -7.97
C VAL A 166 -8.53 2.06 -8.73
N ALA A 167 -8.63 0.73 -8.68
CA ALA A 167 -7.85 -0.16 -9.52
C ALA A 167 -8.75 -0.94 -10.49
N LYS A 168 -8.25 -1.20 -11.70
CA LYS A 168 -8.84 -2.16 -12.62
C LYS A 168 -8.38 -3.56 -12.23
N LEU A 169 -9.32 -4.46 -11.99
CA LEU A 169 -9.05 -5.85 -11.62
C LEU A 169 -8.65 -6.69 -12.85
N PRO A 170 -7.98 -7.83 -12.65
CA PRO A 170 -7.63 -8.75 -13.75
C PRO A 170 -8.83 -9.26 -14.54
N ASP A 171 -10.00 -9.36 -13.91
CA ASP A 171 -11.26 -9.79 -14.55
C ASP A 171 -11.98 -8.65 -15.34
N GLY A 172 -11.36 -7.47 -15.40
CA GLY A 172 -11.87 -6.31 -16.12
C GLY A 172 -12.78 -5.39 -15.32
N ARG A 173 -13.26 -5.81 -14.15
CA ARG A 173 -14.00 -4.96 -13.22
C ARG A 173 -13.09 -3.91 -12.58
N TYR A 174 -13.70 -2.99 -11.86
CA TYR A 174 -13.02 -1.96 -11.10
C TYR A 174 -13.33 -2.13 -9.62
N ARG A 175 -12.38 -1.84 -8.75
CA ARG A 175 -12.60 -1.77 -7.32
C ARG A 175 -12.11 -0.45 -6.78
N MET A 176 -12.97 0.20 -6.01
CA MET A 176 -12.67 1.43 -5.28
C MET A 176 -12.41 1.08 -3.84
N TYR A 177 -11.37 1.67 -3.28
CA TYR A 177 -11.01 1.55 -1.86
C TYR A 177 -11.23 2.90 -1.19
N VAL A 178 -11.93 2.88 -0.06
CA VAL A 178 -12.30 4.07 0.70
C VAL A 178 -11.92 3.88 2.17
N GLY A 179 -11.43 4.95 2.79
CA GLY A 179 -11.12 5.00 4.21
C GLY A 179 -12.34 5.38 5.06
N ASP A 180 -12.31 4.98 6.32
CA ASP A 180 -13.22 5.45 7.36
C ASP A 180 -12.68 6.73 7.99
N GLU A 181 -13.21 7.88 7.61
CA GLU A 181 -12.83 9.17 8.16
C GLU A 181 -13.69 9.57 9.39
N SER A 182 -14.72 8.81 9.71
CA SER A 182 -15.65 9.15 10.83
C SER A 182 -14.96 9.40 12.15
N SER A 183 -13.83 8.74 12.37
CA SER A 183 -13.06 8.78 13.59
C SER A 183 -11.82 9.67 13.54
N TYR A 184 -11.38 10.10 12.36
CA TYR A 184 -10.08 10.75 12.16
C TYR A 184 -9.89 12.00 13.00
N PHE A 185 -10.79 12.99 12.86
CA PHE A 185 -10.66 14.26 13.57
C PHE A 185 -10.90 14.15 15.08
N ARG A 186 -11.51 13.07 15.53
CA ARG A 186 -11.85 12.92 16.93
C ARG A 186 -10.83 12.12 17.71
N ARG A 187 -10.08 11.19 17.09
CA ARG A 187 -9.44 10.13 17.87
C ARG A 187 -8.13 9.54 17.34
N CYS A 188 -7.74 9.69 16.08
CA CYS A 188 -6.47 9.13 15.61
C CYS A 188 -5.25 9.72 16.32
N GLY A 189 -5.43 10.74 17.14
CA GLY A 189 -4.38 11.38 17.94
C GLY A 189 -4.49 11.19 19.45
N SER A 190 -5.64 10.78 19.99
CA SER A 190 -5.86 10.80 21.44
C SER A 190 -6.36 9.51 22.05
N ASP A 191 -6.88 8.58 21.27
CA ASP A 191 -7.48 7.34 21.79
C ASP A 191 -6.90 6.12 21.09
N LYS A 192 -6.16 5.32 21.86
CA LYS A 192 -5.52 4.06 21.41
C LYS A 192 -6.50 3.02 20.85
N ALA A 193 -7.80 3.23 21.03
CA ALA A 193 -8.85 2.30 20.63
C ALA A 193 -9.39 2.54 19.21
N VAL A 194 -9.04 3.65 18.54
CA VAL A 194 -9.58 3.97 17.22
C VAL A 194 -8.66 3.47 16.13
N ASN A 195 -9.21 2.57 15.34
CA ASN A 195 -8.55 1.97 14.19
C ASN A 195 -9.40 2.27 12.97
N THR A 196 -8.95 3.19 12.13
CA THR A 196 -9.60 3.44 10.85
C THR A 196 -9.40 2.23 9.93
N LYS A 197 -10.43 1.89 9.18
CA LYS A 197 -10.43 0.74 8.27
C LYS A 197 -10.54 1.22 6.84
N ILE A 198 -10.04 0.41 5.92
CA ILE A 198 -10.22 0.61 4.49
C ILE A 198 -11.23 -0.41 3.99
N TYR A 199 -12.28 0.08 3.36
CA TYR A 199 -13.37 -0.68 2.76
C TYR A 199 -13.24 -0.69 1.24
N SER A 200 -14.12 -1.42 0.55
CA SER A 200 -14.16 -1.40 -0.91
C SER A 200 -15.56 -1.57 -1.49
N ALA A 201 -15.68 -1.15 -2.74
CA ALA A 201 -16.85 -1.40 -3.58
C ALA A 201 -16.39 -1.78 -5.00
N THR A 202 -17.17 -2.60 -5.68
CA THR A 202 -16.85 -3.12 -7.02
C THR A 202 -17.82 -2.55 -8.06
N SER A 203 -17.32 -2.29 -9.27
CA SER A 203 -18.07 -1.75 -10.42
C SER A 203 -17.63 -2.39 -11.73
N THR A 204 -18.51 -2.47 -12.71
CA THR A 204 -18.20 -2.84 -14.10
C THR A 204 -18.05 -1.64 -15.02
N ASP A 205 -18.61 -0.48 -14.63
CA ASP A 205 -18.73 0.73 -15.47
C ASP A 205 -18.08 1.98 -14.84
N GLN A 206 -17.59 1.88 -13.61
CA GLN A 206 -17.07 2.99 -12.79
C GLN A 206 -18.16 4.03 -12.38
N LEU A 207 -19.40 3.79 -12.67
CA LEU A 207 -20.53 4.69 -12.35
C LEU A 207 -21.43 4.11 -11.28
N THR A 208 -21.73 2.82 -11.38
CA THR A 208 -22.55 2.07 -10.44
C THR A 208 -21.66 1.17 -9.60
N TRP A 209 -21.75 1.28 -8.28
CA TRP A 209 -20.88 0.59 -7.35
C TRP A 209 -21.66 -0.28 -6.37
N THR A 210 -21.17 -1.49 -6.14
CA THR A 210 -21.71 -2.42 -5.14
C THR A 210 -20.68 -2.56 -4.03
N VAL A 211 -21.08 -2.30 -2.79
CA VAL A 211 -20.21 -2.43 -1.62
C VAL A 211 -19.82 -3.88 -1.41
N ASP A 212 -18.53 -4.14 -1.23
CA ASP A 212 -18.00 -5.44 -0.87
C ASP A 212 -18.16 -5.67 0.64
N SER A 213 -18.50 -6.89 1.05
CA SER A 213 -18.68 -7.23 2.47
C SER A 213 -17.37 -7.14 3.25
N GLY A 214 -17.39 -6.57 4.45
CA GLY A 214 -16.25 -6.40 5.35
C GLY A 214 -15.28 -5.30 4.91
N TYR A 215 -14.12 -5.24 5.55
CA TYR A 215 -13.05 -4.28 5.26
C TYR A 215 -11.81 -4.98 4.67
N ARG A 216 -10.90 -4.18 4.10
CA ARG A 216 -9.70 -4.68 3.38
C ARG A 216 -8.45 -4.58 4.23
N ILE A 217 -8.27 -3.44 4.87
CA ILE A 217 -7.16 -3.16 5.79
C ILE A 217 -7.77 -2.76 7.14
N GLY A 218 -7.28 -3.36 8.20
CA GLY A 218 -7.69 -3.07 9.56
C GLY A 218 -6.54 -3.29 10.54
N PRO A 219 -6.77 -3.10 11.84
CA PRO A 219 -5.72 -3.15 12.85
C PRO A 219 -5.05 -4.52 12.99
N GLU A 220 -5.73 -5.58 12.59
CA GLU A 220 -5.21 -6.94 12.60
C GLU A 220 -4.02 -7.13 11.63
N LEU A 221 -3.83 -6.23 10.69
CA LEU A 221 -2.67 -6.23 9.79
C LEU A 221 -1.47 -5.43 10.32
N GLY A 222 -1.52 -4.96 11.57
CA GLY A 222 -0.40 -4.30 12.24
C GLY A 222 -0.30 -2.79 12.01
N THR A 223 -1.32 -2.18 11.40
CA THR A 223 -1.39 -0.73 11.18
C THR A 223 -2.63 -0.13 11.80
N ARG A 224 -2.50 1.12 12.28
CA ARG A 224 -3.62 1.89 12.84
C ARG A 224 -3.75 3.20 12.07
N CYS A 225 -4.93 3.84 12.15
CA CYS A 225 -5.15 5.10 11.45
C CYS A 225 -4.72 5.04 9.98
N ASN A 226 -5.28 4.08 9.26
CA ASN A 226 -5.06 3.86 7.83
C ASN A 226 -5.92 4.85 7.05
N LEU A 227 -5.31 5.78 6.35
CA LEU A 227 -5.95 6.95 5.78
C LEU A 227 -5.58 7.14 4.32
N HIS A 228 -6.45 7.80 3.58
CA HIS A 228 -6.26 8.25 2.21
C HIS A 228 -5.79 7.12 1.27
N PRO A 229 -6.60 6.05 1.11
CA PRO A 229 -6.20 4.94 0.25
C PRO A 229 -6.21 5.35 -1.22
N HIS A 230 -5.08 5.11 -1.89
CA HIS A 230 -4.97 5.07 -3.34
C HIS A 230 -4.77 3.63 -3.81
N ALA A 231 -5.13 3.34 -5.06
CA ALA A 231 -5.01 1.98 -5.59
C ALA A 231 -4.12 1.96 -6.83
N PHE A 232 -3.38 0.88 -6.97
CA PHE A 232 -2.52 0.63 -8.12
C PHE A 232 -2.56 -0.85 -8.51
N VAL A 233 -2.04 -1.19 -9.67
CA VAL A 233 -1.78 -2.58 -10.06
C VAL A 233 -0.27 -2.72 -10.18
N ASP A 234 0.32 -3.59 -9.39
CA ASP A 234 1.76 -3.76 -9.35
C ASP A 234 2.31 -4.41 -10.62
N PRO A 235 3.63 -4.40 -10.86
CA PRO A 235 4.22 -5.03 -12.05
C PRO A 235 3.96 -6.53 -12.21
N SER A 236 3.54 -7.23 -11.16
CA SER A 236 3.15 -8.65 -11.21
C SER A 236 1.68 -8.85 -11.58
N GLY A 237 0.88 -7.78 -11.60
CA GLY A 237 -0.56 -7.81 -11.81
C GLY A 237 -1.38 -7.91 -10.52
N ALA A 238 -0.74 -7.89 -9.35
CA ALA A 238 -1.45 -7.82 -8.09
C ALA A 238 -2.06 -6.44 -7.86
N VAL A 239 -3.23 -6.40 -7.23
CA VAL A 239 -3.86 -5.15 -6.82
C VAL A 239 -3.20 -4.65 -5.55
N GLY A 240 -2.77 -3.40 -5.56
CA GLY A 240 -2.18 -2.74 -4.41
C GLY A 240 -3.07 -1.63 -3.87
N ILE A 241 -3.00 -1.43 -2.56
CA ILE A 241 -3.48 -0.23 -1.88
C ILE A 241 -2.27 0.44 -1.25
N VAL A 242 -2.06 1.72 -1.56
CA VAL A 242 -1.13 2.58 -0.83
C VAL A 242 -1.94 3.53 0.03
N PHE A 243 -1.47 3.77 1.23
CA PHE A 243 -2.13 4.63 2.21
C PHE A 243 -1.11 5.18 3.20
N HIS A 244 -1.42 6.28 3.84
CA HIS A 244 -0.58 6.69 4.94
C HIS A 244 -1.07 6.11 6.26
N VAL A 245 -0.14 5.84 7.14
CA VAL A 245 -0.36 5.33 8.48
C VAL A 245 0.14 6.36 9.48
N ASN A 246 -0.73 6.76 10.38
CA ASN A 246 -0.37 7.64 11.47
C ASN A 246 -0.18 6.79 12.73
N ASN A 247 1.07 6.41 13.00
CA ASN A 247 1.39 5.46 14.07
C ASN A 247 1.78 6.11 15.41
N ASP A 248 2.08 7.42 15.44
CA ASP A 248 2.74 8.01 16.61
C ASP A 248 1.83 8.72 17.59
N ILE A 249 0.80 8.04 17.94
CA ILE A 249 0.00 8.39 19.11
C ILE A 249 0.67 7.96 20.42
N GLU A 250 1.75 7.19 20.35
CA GLU A 250 2.43 6.67 21.56
C GLU A 250 3.45 7.64 22.17
N LYS A 251 3.90 8.61 21.42
CA LYS A 251 4.79 9.66 21.93
C LYS A 251 3.98 10.92 22.19
N SER A 252 3.76 11.19 23.47
CA SER A 252 3.19 12.45 23.95
C SER A 252 3.91 13.63 23.31
N ASN A 253 3.15 14.62 22.90
CA ASN A 253 3.56 15.96 22.52
C ASN A 253 3.94 16.16 21.04
N SER A 254 2.94 16.50 20.23
CA SER A 254 3.04 17.30 19.01
C SER A 254 3.84 16.76 17.82
N GLU A 255 4.33 15.53 17.86
CA GLU A 255 5.06 14.93 16.74
C GLU A 255 4.18 13.95 15.99
N TRP A 256 3.47 14.46 14.99
CA TRP A 256 2.78 13.61 14.02
C TRP A 256 3.83 12.88 13.19
N GLN A 257 3.88 11.55 13.31
CA GLN A 257 4.68 10.74 12.40
C GLN A 257 3.71 9.98 11.51
N SER A 258 3.65 10.35 10.25
CA SER A 258 2.96 9.56 9.24
C SER A 258 3.96 9.01 8.23
N SER A 259 3.65 7.86 7.69
CA SER A 259 4.47 7.18 6.69
C SER A 259 3.61 6.46 5.67
N CYS A 260 4.09 6.40 4.44
CA CYS A 260 3.43 5.66 3.38
C CYS A 260 3.60 4.15 3.57
N HIS A 261 2.50 3.43 3.50
CA HIS A 261 2.46 1.98 3.51
C HIS A 261 1.71 1.47 2.29
N TYR A 262 2.01 0.26 1.86
CA TYR A 262 1.21 -0.43 0.86
C TYR A 262 0.99 -1.90 1.24
N ALA A 263 -0.08 -2.46 0.72
CA ALA A 263 -0.39 -3.88 0.80
C ALA A 263 -0.82 -4.40 -0.56
N LEU A 264 -0.54 -5.67 -0.84
CA LEU A 264 -0.84 -6.31 -2.12
C LEU A 264 -1.87 -7.43 -1.94
N SER A 265 -2.63 -7.67 -2.98
CA SER A 265 -3.68 -8.69 -3.05
C SER A 265 -3.77 -9.28 -4.46
N THR A 266 -3.99 -10.58 -4.56
CA THR A 266 -4.23 -11.26 -5.85
C THR A 266 -5.69 -11.20 -6.28
N ASP A 267 -6.61 -10.98 -5.34
CA ASP A 267 -8.07 -10.93 -5.56
C ASP A 267 -8.68 -9.53 -5.32
N GLY A 268 -7.86 -8.59 -4.79
CA GLY A 268 -8.27 -7.25 -4.40
C GLY A 268 -9.16 -7.22 -3.16
N LEU A 269 -9.38 -8.34 -2.47
CA LEU A 269 -10.22 -8.46 -1.27
C LEU A 269 -9.41 -8.83 -0.03
N THR A 270 -8.47 -9.73 -0.18
CA THR A 270 -7.61 -10.21 0.89
C THR A 270 -6.20 -9.67 0.69
N PHE A 271 -5.72 -8.86 1.61
CA PHE A 271 -4.44 -8.17 1.50
C PHE A 271 -3.38 -8.79 2.40
N SER A 272 -2.13 -8.73 1.93
CA SER A 272 -0.95 -9.01 2.75
C SER A 272 -0.82 -8.01 3.90
N ALA A 273 0.00 -8.33 4.90
CA ALA A 273 0.41 -7.34 5.89
C ALA A 273 1.04 -6.12 5.18
N PRO A 274 0.67 -4.88 5.59
CA PRO A 274 1.22 -3.68 5.01
C PRO A 274 2.74 -3.59 5.19
N LYS A 275 3.41 -3.05 4.19
CA LYS A 275 4.84 -2.74 4.23
C LYS A 275 5.04 -1.23 4.20
N ARG A 276 5.93 -0.74 5.05
CA ARG A 276 6.31 0.66 5.07
C ARG A 276 7.23 0.96 3.89
N ILE A 277 6.95 2.05 3.18
CA ILE A 277 7.84 2.57 2.13
C ILE A 277 8.90 3.43 2.81
N PRO A 278 10.20 3.09 2.73
CA PRO A 278 11.25 3.83 3.43
C PRO A 278 11.61 5.16 2.75
N ALA A 279 11.05 5.43 1.56
CA ALA A 279 11.32 6.63 0.77
C ALA A 279 10.51 7.84 1.26
N THR A 280 10.82 8.33 2.44
CA THR A 280 10.19 9.51 3.02
C THR A 280 11.22 10.63 3.21
N MET A 281 10.80 11.89 3.00
CA MET A 281 11.66 13.03 3.31
C MET A 281 11.72 13.25 4.82
N LYS A 282 12.92 13.46 5.32
CA LYS A 282 13.12 13.92 6.70
C LYS A 282 12.71 15.37 6.81
N LYS A 283 11.88 15.68 7.78
CA LYS A 283 11.51 17.05 8.09
C LYS A 283 12.57 17.67 8.98
N THR A 284 13.49 18.41 8.39
CA THR A 284 14.67 18.95 9.08
C THR A 284 14.36 20.07 10.06
N SER A 285 13.30 20.87 9.81
CA SER A 285 12.97 22.06 10.60
C SER A 285 12.25 21.80 11.93
N PHE A 286 11.78 20.56 12.18
CA PHE A 286 10.99 20.24 13.38
C PHE A 286 11.49 19.03 14.16
N GLY A 287 12.64 18.48 13.81
CA GLY A 287 13.22 17.32 14.49
C GLY A 287 12.43 16.00 14.29
N THR A 288 11.36 16.02 13.52
CA THR A 288 10.54 14.85 13.24
C THR A 288 10.98 14.16 11.95
N GLU A 289 11.36 12.92 12.05
CA GLU A 289 11.63 12.05 10.90
C GLU A 289 10.31 11.54 10.33
N ASN A 290 10.16 11.53 9.00
CA ASN A 290 9.13 10.79 8.28
C ASN A 290 7.68 11.31 8.40
N MET A 291 7.41 12.52 7.94
CA MET A 291 6.02 12.96 7.71
C MET A 291 5.70 12.92 6.22
N ALA A 292 5.23 11.77 5.75
CA ALA A 292 4.61 11.64 4.44
C ALA A 292 3.11 11.42 4.63
N ASP A 293 2.32 12.23 3.96
CA ASP A 293 0.86 12.21 3.98
C ASP A 293 0.33 12.10 2.55
N ASP A 294 -0.93 11.71 2.36
CA ASP A 294 -1.58 11.62 1.04
C ASP A 294 -0.75 10.86 0.01
N CYS A 295 -0.39 9.63 0.37
CA CYS A 295 0.49 8.80 -0.44
C CYS A 295 -0.22 8.31 -1.71
N ASP A 296 0.33 8.59 -2.87
CA ASP A 296 -0.10 8.08 -4.16
C ASP A 296 1.03 7.27 -4.80
N LEU A 297 0.72 6.08 -5.28
CA LEU A 297 1.68 5.15 -5.87
C LEU A 297 1.21 4.71 -7.24
N MET A 298 2.02 4.95 -8.25
CA MET A 298 1.74 4.52 -9.61
C MET A 298 2.85 3.65 -10.19
N VAL A 299 2.48 2.79 -11.13
CA VAL A 299 3.39 1.95 -11.89
C VAL A 299 3.62 2.57 -13.26
N MET A 300 4.88 2.77 -13.60
CA MET A 300 5.30 3.28 -14.90
C MET A 300 5.33 2.17 -15.96
N PRO A 301 5.28 2.52 -17.27
CA PRO A 301 5.40 1.53 -18.36
C PRO A 301 6.69 0.69 -18.29
N ASP A 302 7.77 1.24 -17.74
CA ASP A 302 9.05 0.55 -17.52
C ASP A 302 9.04 -0.33 -16.25
N LYS A 303 7.90 -0.49 -15.61
CA LYS A 303 7.67 -1.25 -14.36
C LYS A 303 8.34 -0.65 -13.11
N THR A 304 8.89 0.54 -13.19
CA THR A 304 9.29 1.28 -11.99
C THR A 304 8.07 1.88 -11.29
N LEU A 305 8.22 2.15 -10.01
CA LEU A 305 7.18 2.79 -9.21
C LEU A 305 7.48 4.28 -9.08
N ARG A 306 6.44 5.10 -8.99
CA ARG A 306 6.54 6.49 -8.54
C ARG A 306 5.65 6.66 -7.33
N LEU A 307 6.28 6.96 -6.21
CA LEU A 307 5.61 7.41 -4.99
C LEU A 307 5.53 8.93 -5.02
N PHE A 308 4.34 9.46 -4.89
CA PHE A 308 4.10 10.86 -4.60
C PHE A 308 3.51 10.96 -3.20
N ALA A 309 3.94 11.93 -2.42
CA ALA A 309 3.34 12.18 -1.13
C ALA A 309 3.52 13.64 -0.72
N SER A 310 2.59 14.11 0.09
CA SER A 310 2.61 15.45 0.64
C SER A 310 3.54 15.50 1.85
N LEU A 311 4.33 16.57 1.97
CA LEU A 311 4.98 16.94 3.24
C LEU A 311 4.01 17.81 4.03
N PHE A 312 3.44 17.27 5.10
CA PHE A 312 2.52 18.02 5.92
C PHE A 312 3.23 18.74 7.08
N GLY A 313 2.90 20.00 7.33
CA GLY A 313 3.31 20.75 8.51
C GLY A 313 3.92 22.13 8.22
N PRO A 314 4.10 22.94 9.29
CA PRO A 314 4.73 24.25 9.17
C PRO A 314 6.21 24.14 8.84
N GLY A 315 6.73 25.07 8.05
CA GLY A 315 8.14 25.16 7.67
C GLY A 315 8.35 25.16 6.16
N PRO A 316 9.54 25.54 5.72
CA PRO A 316 9.83 25.82 4.31
C PRO A 316 9.62 24.60 3.39
N GLU A 317 9.75 23.38 3.91
CA GLU A 317 9.52 22.15 3.14
C GLU A 317 8.10 21.60 3.30
N GLY A 318 7.28 22.18 4.19
CA GLY A 318 5.91 21.73 4.44
C GLY A 318 4.95 22.13 3.32
N ASN A 319 3.86 21.37 3.19
CA ASN A 319 2.80 21.63 2.21
C ASN A 319 3.28 21.65 0.74
N GLN A 320 4.24 20.80 0.43
CA GLN A 320 4.79 20.53 -0.90
C GLN A 320 4.66 19.04 -1.21
N ILE A 321 4.75 18.67 -2.49
CA ILE A 321 4.72 17.27 -2.90
C ILE A 321 6.12 16.83 -3.29
N PHE A 322 6.53 15.70 -2.77
CA PHE A 322 7.75 15.02 -3.21
C PHE A 322 7.45 13.79 -4.07
N MET A 323 8.45 13.35 -4.81
CA MET A 323 8.44 12.10 -5.57
C MET A 323 9.67 11.26 -5.22
N SER A 324 9.47 9.95 -5.14
CA SER A 324 10.55 8.95 -5.09
C SER A 324 10.30 7.86 -6.10
N THR A 325 11.38 7.29 -6.64
CA THR A 325 11.33 6.19 -7.62
C THR A 325 11.71 4.88 -6.94
N GLY A 326 10.82 3.89 -7.05
CA GLY A 326 11.07 2.52 -6.63
C GLY A 326 11.47 1.65 -7.81
N THR A 327 12.62 1.02 -7.75
CA THR A 327 13.08 -0.02 -8.68
C THR A 327 13.04 -1.37 -7.99
N ALA A 328 12.55 -2.41 -8.67
CA ALA A 328 12.54 -3.75 -8.09
C ALA A 328 13.95 -4.09 -7.58
N ALA A 329 14.04 -4.46 -6.32
CA ALA A 329 15.29 -4.88 -5.75
C ALA A 329 15.80 -6.10 -6.54
N VAL A 330 17.02 -6.02 -7.02
CA VAL A 330 17.67 -7.19 -7.61
C VAL A 330 17.66 -8.24 -6.50
N LYS A 331 16.85 -9.29 -6.65
CA LYS A 331 17.07 -10.49 -5.86
C LYS A 331 18.46 -10.96 -6.27
N THR A 332 19.48 -10.53 -5.55
CA THR A 332 20.68 -11.34 -5.45
C THR A 332 20.17 -12.67 -4.89
N THR A 333 19.86 -13.60 -5.79
CA THR A 333 20.10 -14.97 -5.45
C THR A 333 21.56 -14.94 -5.01
N SER A 334 21.83 -14.79 -3.73
CA SER A 334 23.00 -15.41 -3.19
C SER A 334 22.76 -16.88 -3.54
N THR A 335 23.26 -17.30 -4.67
CA THR A 335 23.90 -18.57 -4.74
C THR A 335 24.94 -18.46 -3.63
N THR A 336 24.53 -18.65 -2.38
CA THR A 336 25.34 -19.39 -1.46
C THR A 336 25.64 -20.61 -2.30
N ALA A 337 26.79 -20.63 -2.92
CA ALA A 337 27.32 -21.82 -3.52
C ALA A 337 27.10 -22.84 -2.43
N ALA A 338 26.11 -23.70 -2.63
CA ALA A 338 25.80 -24.76 -1.68
C ALA A 338 27.18 -25.33 -1.42
N PRO A 339 27.67 -25.32 -0.16
CA PRO A 339 29.06 -25.71 0.13
C PRO A 339 29.21 -26.94 -0.71
N ALA A 340 30.12 -26.90 -1.70
CA ALA A 340 30.22 -27.84 -2.81
C ALA A 340 29.97 -29.17 -2.18
N ALA A 341 28.84 -29.82 -2.54
CA ALA A 341 28.41 -31.01 -1.88
C ALA A 341 29.64 -31.89 -2.00
N THR A 342 30.34 -32.06 -0.91
CA THR A 342 31.52 -32.94 -0.86
C THR A 342 30.94 -34.21 -1.36
N SER A 343 31.27 -34.54 -2.60
CA SER A 343 30.78 -35.71 -3.29
C SER A 343 30.92 -36.82 -2.28
N PRO A 344 29.87 -37.54 -1.88
CA PRO A 344 29.93 -38.44 -0.76
C PRO A 344 31.09 -39.35 -1.10
N ALA A 345 32.17 -39.30 -0.29
CA ALA A 345 33.41 -40.05 -0.52
C ALA A 345 32.94 -41.47 -0.83
N THR A 346 33.18 -41.94 -2.05
CA THR A 346 32.72 -43.25 -2.53
C THR A 346 33.33 -44.23 -1.56
N THR A 347 32.59 -44.65 -0.55
CA THR A 347 33.05 -45.52 0.52
C THR A 347 33.30 -46.85 -0.16
N LYS A 348 34.57 -47.14 -0.39
CA LYS A 348 35.01 -48.31 -1.15
C LYS A 348 34.53 -49.56 -0.38
N ILE A 349 33.42 -50.14 -0.83
CA ILE A 349 32.88 -51.37 -0.25
C ILE A 349 33.89 -52.48 -0.54
N THR A 350 34.54 -52.96 0.49
CA THR A 350 35.46 -54.11 0.39
C THR A 350 34.74 -55.39 0.80
N LYS A 351 35.21 -56.53 0.25
CA LYS A 351 34.68 -57.86 0.56
C LYS A 351 35.72 -58.64 1.32
N ILE A 352 35.29 -59.31 2.37
CA ILE A 352 36.15 -60.25 3.11
C ILE A 352 35.47 -61.59 3.18
N THR A 353 36.29 -62.68 3.21
CA THR A 353 35.85 -64.08 3.38
C THR A 353 35.92 -64.42 4.87
N CYS A 354 34.83 -64.89 5.43
CA CYS A 354 34.73 -65.33 6.82
C CYS A 354 34.46 -66.83 6.88
N VAL A 355 35.13 -67.54 7.79
CA VAL A 355 35.00 -68.97 7.96
C VAL A 355 34.64 -69.41 9.36
N LYS A 356 33.81 -70.42 9.49
CA LYS A 356 33.49 -71.08 10.77
C LYS A 356 33.41 -72.60 10.50
N GLY A 357 34.42 -73.36 10.91
CA GLY A 357 34.56 -74.78 10.56
C GLY A 357 34.65 -74.99 9.02
N LYS A 358 33.78 -75.80 8.44
CA LYS A 358 33.69 -75.96 6.99
C LYS A 358 32.82 -74.96 6.25
N VAL A 359 32.21 -73.96 6.97
CA VAL A 359 31.35 -73.01 6.37
C VAL A 359 32.08 -71.69 6.04
N THR A 360 31.98 -71.29 4.77
CA THR A 360 32.57 -70.02 4.27
C THR A 360 31.50 -69.06 3.84
N ARG A 361 31.64 -67.78 4.24
CA ARG A 361 30.76 -66.70 3.82
C ARG A 361 31.58 -65.51 3.37
N VAL A 362 31.12 -64.81 2.31
CA VAL A 362 31.68 -63.56 1.84
C VAL A 362 30.82 -62.44 2.40
N VAL A 363 31.44 -61.47 3.08
CA VAL A 363 30.76 -60.34 3.68
C VAL A 363 31.29 -59.06 3.04
N SER A 364 30.40 -58.16 2.64
CA SER A 364 30.73 -56.86 2.06
C SER A 364 30.40 -55.74 3.06
N GLY A 365 31.22 -54.72 3.13
CA GLY A 365 31.02 -53.55 3.99
C GLY A 365 32.14 -52.54 3.91
N ALA A 366 32.02 -51.43 4.63
CA ALA A 366 33.01 -50.39 4.68
C ALA A 366 33.25 -49.91 6.14
N PRO A 367 34.11 -50.54 6.93
CA PRO A 367 34.84 -51.81 6.73
C PRO A 367 33.98 -53.04 6.98
N PRO A 368 34.21 -54.15 6.27
CA PRO A 368 33.46 -55.41 6.46
C PRO A 368 33.89 -56.10 7.77
N LYS A 369 32.91 -56.67 8.49
CA LYS A 369 33.16 -57.42 9.73
C LYS A 369 32.53 -58.82 9.61
N CYS A 370 33.23 -59.83 10.06
CA CYS A 370 32.69 -61.19 10.10
C CYS A 370 31.54 -61.28 11.13
N PRO A 371 30.48 -62.04 10.82
CA PRO A 371 29.41 -62.35 11.76
C PRO A 371 29.95 -63.09 13.01
N ALA A 372 29.18 -63.02 14.09
CA ALA A 372 29.58 -63.65 15.34
C ALA A 372 29.89 -65.15 15.15
N GLY A 373 31.02 -65.60 15.63
CA GLY A 373 31.54 -66.96 15.52
C GLY A 373 32.24 -67.30 14.25
N PHE A 374 32.40 -66.37 13.25
CA PHE A 374 33.22 -66.50 12.07
C PHE A 374 34.54 -65.75 12.23
N LYS A 375 35.62 -66.25 11.68
CA LYS A 375 36.93 -65.61 11.60
C LYS A 375 37.24 -65.23 10.14
N LYS A 376 37.92 -64.12 9.97
CA LYS A 376 38.39 -63.68 8.65
C LYS A 376 39.41 -64.71 8.17
N LYS A 377 39.24 -65.18 6.92
CA LYS A 377 40.19 -66.10 6.26
C LYS A 377 41.38 -65.27 5.79
#